data_60fadb552ce3972ec5ccbaf3bdc15bfc
#
_entry.id   60fadb552ce3972ec5ccbaf3bdc15bfc
#
_cell.length_a   1.000
_cell.length_b   1.000
_cell.length_c   1.000
_cell.angle_alpha   90.00
_cell.angle_beta   90.00
_cell.angle_gamma   90.00
#
_symmetry.space_group_name_H-M   'P 1'
#
loop_
_entity.id
_entity.type
_entity.pdbx_description
1 polymer ?
#
loop_
_entity_poly.entity_id
_entity_poly.type
_entity_poly.pdbx_seq_one_letter_code
_entity_poly.pdbx_strand_id
1 'polypeptide(L)'
;MSLRYSSVLAITLLLTACADQPRSVKPVVATPHAEVPKTASVVASDEAAKTQASIADESPKPFDLTRPDIVAFIDSLSSKHAIPAEELRALLSQGMFQPKIIVAMTRPAERVLAWWEYKDRLVSNERVARGREFWNTHRDRLSTIEQKTGVDAAIIVAIIGVETNYGRNMGSWRVLDALMTLGFDYPRRAEFFRSELEHFILLAREESWDPLTVRGSYAGAMGAPQFMPSSYRRFAVDGSATASAPGRRDLFTDWDDIAASVANYFTAHRWKSGQPVLFDASVPAELLGALDRRNLELDRTLAALRASGVSFESTLPDDTRAILVPAETATGPAARIGLHNFRVITRYNRSVLYAMAVNDLAESLR
;
A
#
# COMPACT_ATOMS: atom_id res chain seq x y z
N MET A 1 -20.66 -1.34 88.75
CA MET A 1 -21.25 -2.21 87.70
C MET A 1 -22.21 -1.32 86.94
N SER A 2 -21.80 -0.85 85.84
CA SER A 2 -22.67 -0.21 84.85
C SER A 2 -21.94 -0.10 83.51
N LEU A 3 -22.32 -0.86 82.57
CA LEU A 3 -21.79 -0.82 81.18
C LEU A 3 -22.35 0.45 80.51
N ARG A 4 -21.49 1.23 79.93
CA ARG A 4 -21.87 2.31 79.00
C ARG A 4 -21.51 1.84 77.59
N TYR A 5 -22.49 1.65 76.71
CA TYR A 5 -22.39 1.49 75.31
C TYR A 5 -22.08 2.84 74.65
N SER A 6 -20.96 2.94 73.96
CA SER A 6 -20.65 4.06 73.07
C SER A 6 -20.94 3.65 71.66
N SER A 7 -21.95 4.25 71.01
CA SER A 7 -22.30 4.09 69.63
C SER A 7 -21.29 4.81 68.74
N VAL A 8 -20.59 4.08 67.88
CA VAL A 8 -19.74 4.66 66.84
C VAL A 8 -20.57 4.73 65.56
N LEU A 9 -20.83 5.94 65.13
CA LEU A 9 -21.52 6.27 63.87
C LEU A 9 -20.53 6.09 62.70
N ALA A 10 -20.71 5.06 61.92
CA ALA A 10 -19.92 4.86 60.71
C ALA A 10 -20.52 5.66 59.54
N ILE A 11 -19.81 6.69 59.12
CA ILE A 11 -20.14 7.44 57.88
C ILE A 11 -19.59 6.67 56.72
N THR A 12 -20.46 6.06 55.91
CA THR A 12 -20.13 5.40 54.66
C THR A 12 -20.03 6.45 53.57
N LEU A 13 -18.80 6.80 53.13
CA LEU A 13 -18.56 7.59 51.91
C LEU A 13 -18.82 6.72 50.69
N LEU A 14 -19.86 7.01 49.95
CA LEU A 14 -20.09 6.48 48.60
C LEU A 14 -19.17 7.21 47.64
N LEU A 15 -18.06 6.58 47.26
CA LEU A 15 -17.25 6.97 46.12
C LEU A 15 -17.94 6.43 44.84
N THR A 16 -18.63 7.30 44.11
CA THR A 16 -19.06 7.03 42.73
C THR A 16 -17.84 7.07 41.84
N ALA A 17 -17.30 5.90 41.53
CA ALA A 17 -16.31 5.74 40.48
C ALA A 17 -17.03 5.87 39.13
N CYS A 18 -16.81 6.98 38.44
CA CYS A 18 -17.09 7.08 37.00
C CYS A 18 -16.15 6.12 36.30
N ALA A 19 -16.65 4.94 35.92
CA ALA A 19 -15.97 4.07 35.01
C ALA A 19 -16.07 4.68 33.61
N ASP A 20 -14.98 5.22 33.08
CA ASP A 20 -14.85 5.54 31.68
C ASP A 20 -14.95 4.23 30.90
N GLN A 21 -16.08 4.06 30.22
CA GLN A 21 -16.23 2.98 29.23
C GLN A 21 -15.36 3.30 28.01
N PRO A 22 -14.54 2.35 27.52
CA PRO A 22 -13.82 2.56 26.28
C PRO A 22 -14.84 2.75 25.15
N ARG A 23 -14.77 3.90 24.48
CA ARG A 23 -15.58 4.18 23.29
C ARG A 23 -15.36 3.07 22.28
N SER A 24 -16.37 2.26 22.06
CA SER A 24 -16.46 1.29 20.98
C SER A 24 -16.32 2.06 19.65
N VAL A 25 -15.13 2.01 19.06
CA VAL A 25 -14.91 2.45 17.69
C VAL A 25 -15.64 1.44 16.80
N LYS A 26 -16.77 1.84 16.23
CA LYS A 26 -17.44 1.05 15.20
C LYS A 26 -16.45 0.80 14.08
N PRO A 27 -16.30 -0.45 13.57
CA PRO A 27 -15.43 -0.70 12.42
C PRO A 27 -15.95 0.11 11.24
N VAL A 28 -15.16 1.08 10.80
CA VAL A 28 -15.40 1.77 9.53
C VAL A 28 -15.25 0.70 8.44
N VAL A 29 -16.35 0.37 7.81
CA VAL A 29 -16.36 -0.50 6.62
C VAL A 29 -15.44 0.15 5.60
N ALA A 30 -14.33 -0.52 5.30
CA ALA A 30 -13.34 -0.05 4.35
C ALA A 30 -13.98 0.05 2.96
N THR A 31 -14.31 1.25 2.53
CA THR A 31 -14.47 1.52 1.09
C THR A 31 -13.14 1.15 0.42
N PRO A 32 -13.15 0.38 -0.67
CA PRO A 32 -11.93 -0.01 -1.34
C PRO A 32 -11.26 1.26 -1.87
N HIS A 33 -10.12 1.62 -1.27
CA HIS A 33 -9.27 2.66 -1.84
C HIS A 33 -8.85 2.20 -3.24
N ALA A 34 -9.12 3.05 -4.24
CA ALA A 34 -8.66 2.83 -5.59
C ALA A 34 -7.13 3.01 -5.59
N GLU A 35 -6.42 1.91 -5.45
CA GLU A 35 -4.96 1.88 -5.59
C GLU A 35 -4.55 2.31 -6.98
N VAL A 36 -3.39 2.95 -7.09
CA VAL A 36 -2.83 3.43 -8.35
C VAL A 36 -2.54 2.22 -9.24
N PRO A 37 -3.28 1.97 -10.34
CA PRO A 37 -2.83 1.01 -11.30
C PRO A 37 -1.56 1.57 -11.94
N LYS A 38 -0.43 0.91 -11.75
CA LYS A 38 0.83 1.22 -12.46
C LYS A 38 0.73 0.93 -13.96
N THR A 39 -0.43 0.49 -14.45
CA THR A 39 -0.68 0.18 -15.87
C THR A 39 -2.12 0.51 -16.27
N ALA A 40 -2.34 1.66 -16.87
CA ALA A 40 -3.54 1.93 -17.66
C ALA A 40 -3.15 1.85 -19.14
N SER A 41 -3.57 0.78 -19.83
CA SER A 41 -3.51 0.71 -21.29
C SER A 41 -4.51 1.70 -21.90
N VAL A 42 -4.01 2.73 -22.55
CA VAL A 42 -4.78 3.56 -23.48
C VAL A 42 -4.04 3.53 -24.81
N VAL A 43 -4.73 3.14 -25.88
CA VAL A 43 -4.24 3.36 -27.25
C VAL A 43 -4.21 4.86 -27.45
N ALA A 44 -3.03 5.46 -27.44
CA ALA A 44 -2.85 6.88 -27.69
C ALA A 44 -3.01 7.13 -29.19
N SER A 45 -3.87 8.08 -29.56
CA SER A 45 -3.88 8.67 -30.90
C SER A 45 -2.60 9.52 -31.07
N ASP A 46 -2.15 9.73 -32.31
CA ASP A 46 -0.98 10.58 -32.61
C ASP A 46 -1.09 12.00 -32.02
N GLU A 47 -2.30 12.49 -31.83
CA GLU A 47 -2.60 13.78 -31.22
C GLU A 47 -2.33 13.78 -29.70
N ALA A 48 -2.64 12.68 -29.02
CA ALA A 48 -2.30 12.51 -27.61
C ALA A 48 -0.77 12.39 -27.40
N ALA A 49 -0.06 11.74 -28.32
CA ALA A 49 1.40 11.66 -28.28
C ALA A 49 2.07 13.03 -28.50
N LYS A 50 1.56 13.86 -29.43
CA LYS A 50 2.03 15.24 -29.65
C LYS A 50 1.75 16.14 -28.44
N THR A 51 0.58 16.02 -27.82
CA THR A 51 0.23 16.76 -26.59
C THR A 51 1.14 16.34 -25.44
N GLN A 52 1.49 15.06 -25.28
CA GLN A 52 2.43 14.59 -24.27
C GLN A 52 3.84 15.12 -24.51
N ALA A 53 4.31 15.16 -25.76
CA ALA A 53 5.61 15.71 -26.09
C ALA A 53 5.70 17.21 -25.75
N SER A 54 4.66 17.98 -26.05
CA SER A 54 4.61 19.41 -25.71
C SER A 54 4.62 19.66 -24.19
N ILE A 55 3.91 18.82 -23.42
CA ILE A 55 3.91 18.90 -21.95
C ILE A 55 5.28 18.53 -21.38
N ALA A 56 5.98 17.58 -21.99
CA ALA A 56 7.30 17.11 -21.50
C ALA A 56 8.38 18.21 -21.53
N ASP A 57 8.24 19.15 -22.47
CA ASP A 57 9.18 20.28 -22.67
C ASP A 57 8.85 21.49 -21.77
N GLU A 58 7.71 21.50 -21.08
CA GLU A 58 7.41 22.57 -20.14
C GLU A 58 8.32 22.52 -18.92
N SER A 59 8.75 23.70 -18.45
CA SER A 59 9.45 23.84 -17.18
C SER A 59 8.48 23.77 -16.00
N PRO A 60 8.95 23.29 -14.82
CA PRO A 60 8.18 23.41 -13.59
C PRO A 60 7.78 24.87 -13.33
N LYS A 61 6.53 25.08 -12.87
CA LYS A 61 5.99 26.42 -12.59
C LYS A 61 5.16 26.44 -11.30
N PRO A 62 5.09 27.57 -10.59
CA PRO A 62 4.21 27.71 -9.43
C PRO A 62 2.74 27.47 -9.80
N PHE A 63 1.95 27.01 -8.84
CA PHE A 63 0.49 26.93 -9.00
C PHE A 63 -0.14 28.33 -8.86
N ASP A 64 -1.13 28.60 -9.69
CA ASP A 64 -2.03 29.74 -9.49
C ASP A 64 -3.06 29.37 -8.39
N LEU A 65 -2.84 29.88 -7.19
CA LEU A 65 -3.71 29.61 -6.05
C LEU A 65 -5.06 30.33 -6.11
N THR A 66 -5.31 31.15 -7.15
CA THR A 66 -6.62 31.77 -7.38
C THR A 66 -7.57 30.86 -8.17
N ARG A 67 -7.07 29.73 -8.66
CA ARG A 67 -7.89 28.71 -9.34
C ARG A 67 -9.03 28.24 -8.43
N PRO A 68 -10.27 28.18 -8.94
CA PRO A 68 -11.45 27.83 -8.12
C PRO A 68 -11.34 26.45 -7.45
N ASP A 69 -10.72 25.48 -8.10
CA ASP A 69 -10.53 24.12 -7.57
C ASP A 69 -9.51 24.08 -6.40
N ILE A 70 -8.47 24.91 -6.45
CA ILE A 70 -7.49 25.05 -5.37
C ILE A 70 -8.10 25.84 -4.20
N VAL A 71 -8.82 26.92 -4.46
CA VAL A 71 -9.52 27.70 -3.43
C VAL A 71 -10.51 26.80 -2.69
N ALA A 72 -11.35 26.06 -3.41
CA ALA A 72 -12.32 25.14 -2.80
C ALA A 72 -11.63 24.04 -1.97
N PHE A 73 -10.47 23.55 -2.41
CA PHE A 73 -9.69 22.57 -1.64
C PHE A 73 -9.17 23.18 -0.32
N ILE A 74 -8.61 24.40 -0.36
CA ILE A 74 -8.13 25.11 0.83
C ILE A 74 -9.27 25.36 1.82
N ASP A 75 -10.40 25.86 1.35
CA ASP A 75 -11.56 26.16 2.20
C ASP A 75 -12.14 24.89 2.84
N SER A 76 -12.18 23.80 2.06
CA SER A 76 -12.61 22.49 2.56
C SER A 76 -11.68 21.96 3.67
N LEU A 77 -10.36 21.99 3.46
CA LEU A 77 -9.39 21.54 4.47
C LEU A 77 -9.43 22.41 5.72
N SER A 78 -9.48 23.72 5.54
CA SER A 78 -9.55 24.69 6.65
C SER A 78 -10.77 24.41 7.53
N SER A 79 -11.93 24.26 6.91
CA SER A 79 -13.18 23.96 7.62
C SER A 79 -13.17 22.57 8.29
N LYS A 80 -12.70 21.55 7.59
CA LYS A 80 -12.75 20.15 8.04
C LYS A 80 -11.76 19.84 9.17
N HIS A 81 -10.60 20.48 9.13
CA HIS A 81 -9.49 20.17 10.05
C HIS A 81 -9.07 21.32 10.95
N ALA A 82 -9.79 22.43 10.96
CA ALA A 82 -9.49 23.65 11.73
C ALA A 82 -8.03 24.15 11.49
N ILE A 83 -7.53 24.03 10.26
CA ILE A 83 -6.23 24.57 9.85
C ILE A 83 -6.48 25.96 9.25
N PRO A 84 -5.78 27.03 9.69
CA PRO A 84 -5.96 28.35 9.10
C PRO A 84 -5.75 28.33 7.57
N ALA A 85 -6.70 28.90 6.82
CA ALA A 85 -6.61 28.95 5.37
C ALA A 85 -5.33 29.63 4.86
N GLU A 86 -4.83 30.61 5.62
CA GLU A 86 -3.59 31.31 5.31
C GLU A 86 -2.37 30.40 5.41
N GLU A 87 -2.32 29.51 6.42
CA GLU A 87 -1.26 28.49 6.57
C GLU A 87 -1.28 27.52 5.38
N LEU A 88 -2.47 27.08 4.96
CA LEU A 88 -2.62 26.22 3.78
C LEU A 88 -2.18 26.94 2.50
N ARG A 89 -2.55 28.23 2.33
CA ARG A 89 -2.11 29.03 1.19
C ARG A 89 -0.59 29.19 1.17
N ALA A 90 0.01 29.50 2.31
CA ALA A 90 1.47 29.62 2.44
C ALA A 90 2.19 28.31 2.06
N LEU A 91 1.67 27.16 2.52
CA LEU A 91 2.23 25.85 2.16
C LEU A 91 2.07 25.58 0.66
N LEU A 92 0.85 25.67 0.12
CA LEU A 92 0.57 25.31 -1.26
C LEU A 92 1.23 26.29 -2.27
N SER A 93 1.52 27.54 -1.85
CA SER A 93 2.31 28.49 -2.68
C SER A 93 3.74 28.02 -2.96
N GLN A 94 4.27 27.10 -2.14
CA GLN A 94 5.60 26.50 -2.34
C GLN A 94 5.55 25.28 -3.29
N GLY A 95 4.36 24.84 -3.69
CA GLY A 95 4.17 23.73 -4.62
C GLY A 95 4.48 24.13 -6.06
N MET A 96 5.05 23.18 -6.79
CA MET A 96 5.41 23.37 -8.20
C MET A 96 4.69 22.36 -9.07
N PHE A 97 4.01 22.81 -10.10
CA PHE A 97 3.53 21.95 -11.17
C PHE A 97 4.72 21.27 -11.86
N GLN A 98 4.65 19.96 -12.01
CA GLN A 98 5.70 19.12 -12.56
C GLN A 98 5.23 18.42 -13.86
N PRO A 99 5.47 18.99 -15.04
CA PRO A 99 5.00 18.41 -16.32
C PRO A 99 5.44 16.96 -16.52
N LYS A 100 6.67 16.62 -16.13
CA LYS A 100 7.20 15.26 -16.24
C LYS A 100 6.41 14.22 -15.44
N ILE A 101 5.70 14.61 -14.39
CA ILE A 101 4.81 13.75 -13.63
C ILE A 101 3.59 13.39 -14.48
N ILE A 102 2.98 14.37 -15.16
CA ILE A 102 1.87 14.11 -16.08
C ILE A 102 2.29 13.15 -17.19
N VAL A 103 3.47 13.37 -17.79
CA VAL A 103 4.01 12.47 -18.81
C VAL A 103 4.21 11.05 -18.26
N ALA A 104 4.78 10.92 -17.04
CA ALA A 104 4.98 9.61 -16.41
C ALA A 104 3.65 8.88 -16.15
N MET A 105 2.60 9.61 -15.74
CA MET A 105 1.26 9.07 -15.47
C MET A 105 0.47 8.72 -16.73
N THR A 106 0.74 9.40 -17.85
CA THR A 106 0.01 9.21 -19.11
C THR A 106 0.74 8.33 -20.09
N ARG A 107 2.02 7.98 -19.84
CA ARG A 107 2.73 7.03 -20.70
C ARG A 107 1.89 5.78 -20.86
N PRO A 108 1.55 5.40 -22.10
CA PRO A 108 1.01 4.07 -22.33
C PRO A 108 2.00 3.06 -21.74
N ALA A 109 1.49 2.02 -21.10
CA ALA A 109 2.31 0.84 -20.94
C ALA A 109 2.63 0.38 -22.39
N GLU A 110 3.80 0.74 -22.88
CA GLU A 110 4.22 0.51 -24.28
C GLU A 110 4.04 -0.97 -24.66
N ARG A 111 4.04 -1.82 -23.66
CA ARG A 111 3.78 -3.25 -23.78
C ARG A 111 3.32 -3.79 -22.41
N VAL A 112 2.24 -4.52 -22.41
CA VAL A 112 1.92 -5.39 -21.28
C VAL A 112 2.91 -6.55 -21.31
N LEU A 113 3.87 -6.55 -20.37
CA LEU A 113 4.88 -7.60 -20.27
C LEU A 113 4.21 -8.97 -20.10
N ALA A 114 4.76 -10.00 -20.73
CA ALA A 114 4.48 -11.37 -20.35
C ALA A 114 4.99 -11.63 -18.92
N TRP A 115 4.43 -12.63 -18.24
CA TRP A 115 4.84 -12.93 -16.86
C TRP A 115 6.36 -13.19 -16.74
N TRP A 116 6.93 -13.98 -17.64
CA TRP A 116 8.36 -14.30 -17.58
C TRP A 116 9.25 -13.05 -17.69
N GLU A 117 8.90 -12.08 -18.54
CA GLU A 117 9.63 -10.80 -18.67
C GLU A 117 9.52 -9.93 -17.43
N TYR A 118 8.32 -9.92 -16.81
CA TYR A 118 8.08 -9.19 -15.56
C TYR A 118 8.85 -9.82 -14.41
N LYS A 119 8.85 -11.15 -14.34
CA LYS A 119 9.60 -11.94 -13.36
C LYS A 119 11.10 -11.63 -13.44
N ASP A 120 11.69 -11.69 -14.65
CA ASP A 120 13.13 -11.44 -14.83
C ASP A 120 13.56 -10.06 -14.32
N ARG A 121 12.69 -9.06 -14.42
CA ARG A 121 12.96 -7.70 -13.89
C ARG A 121 12.89 -7.61 -12.37
N LEU A 122 11.97 -8.33 -11.75
CA LEU A 122 11.67 -8.19 -10.32
C LEU A 122 12.21 -9.32 -9.45
N VAL A 123 12.55 -10.47 -10.02
CA VAL A 123 13.11 -11.63 -9.32
C VAL A 123 14.51 -11.95 -9.87
N SER A 124 15.32 -10.91 -10.13
CA SER A 124 16.68 -11.06 -10.60
C SER A 124 17.60 -11.64 -9.51
N ASN A 125 18.65 -12.37 -9.93
CA ASN A 125 19.65 -12.90 -9.00
C ASN A 125 20.24 -11.83 -8.08
N GLU A 126 20.46 -10.61 -8.60
CA GLU A 126 20.95 -9.48 -7.81
C GLU A 126 19.96 -9.05 -6.72
N ARG A 127 18.65 -8.97 -7.04
CA ARG A 127 17.62 -8.62 -6.05
C ARG A 127 17.47 -9.72 -5.00
N VAL A 128 17.53 -10.99 -5.39
CA VAL A 128 17.51 -12.12 -4.48
C VAL A 128 18.71 -12.07 -3.52
N ALA A 129 19.93 -11.86 -4.05
CA ALA A 129 21.14 -11.76 -3.23
C ALA A 129 21.02 -10.62 -2.19
N ARG A 130 20.58 -9.45 -2.61
CA ARG A 130 20.31 -8.31 -1.70
C ARG A 130 19.22 -8.61 -0.68
N GLY A 131 18.18 -9.31 -1.09
CA GLY A 131 17.10 -9.70 -0.18
C GLY A 131 17.55 -10.65 0.90
N ARG A 132 18.42 -11.59 0.56
CA ARG A 132 19.03 -12.50 1.55
C ARG A 132 19.95 -11.75 2.51
N GLU A 133 20.75 -10.81 2.03
CA GLU A 133 21.56 -9.92 2.87
C GLU A 133 20.68 -9.10 3.83
N PHE A 134 19.64 -8.45 3.28
CA PHE A 134 18.67 -7.69 4.06
C PHE A 134 18.00 -8.56 5.13
N TRP A 135 17.52 -9.74 4.76
CA TRP A 135 16.92 -10.70 5.69
C TRP A 135 17.89 -11.11 6.80
N ASN A 136 19.13 -11.43 6.44
CA ASN A 136 20.14 -11.81 7.43
C ASN A 136 20.45 -10.68 8.42
N THR A 137 20.52 -9.45 7.93
CA THR A 137 20.75 -8.25 8.76
C THR A 137 19.61 -7.99 9.74
N HIS A 138 18.36 -8.25 9.34
CA HIS A 138 17.17 -7.94 10.14
C HIS A 138 16.44 -9.19 10.66
N ARG A 139 17.13 -10.35 10.70
CA ARG A 139 16.56 -11.68 10.98
C ARG A 139 15.70 -11.73 12.24
N ASP A 140 16.25 -11.29 13.36
CA ASP A 140 15.59 -11.41 14.67
C ASP A 140 14.32 -10.57 14.72
N ARG A 141 14.38 -9.39 14.14
CA ARG A 141 13.22 -8.49 14.06
C ARG A 141 12.14 -9.04 13.15
N LEU A 142 12.50 -9.50 11.96
CA LEU A 142 11.58 -10.12 11.02
C LEU A 142 10.89 -11.35 11.63
N SER A 143 11.64 -12.19 12.33
CA SER A 143 11.09 -13.34 13.07
C SER A 143 10.11 -12.92 14.16
N THR A 144 10.44 -11.87 14.92
CA THR A 144 9.53 -11.32 15.95
C THR A 144 8.23 -10.79 15.35
N ILE A 145 8.33 -10.06 14.22
CA ILE A 145 7.15 -9.53 13.52
C ILE A 145 6.28 -10.66 12.97
N GLU A 146 6.89 -11.67 12.34
CA GLU A 146 6.17 -12.85 11.84
C GLU A 146 5.43 -13.58 12.96
N GLN A 147 6.09 -13.83 14.10
CA GLN A 147 5.46 -14.48 15.26
C GLN A 147 4.27 -13.68 15.80
N LYS A 148 4.37 -12.35 15.83
CA LYS A 148 3.31 -11.46 16.35
C LYS A 148 2.14 -11.32 15.38
N THR A 149 2.40 -11.29 14.09
CA THR A 149 1.41 -10.92 13.07
C THR A 149 0.92 -12.10 12.24
N GLY A 150 1.68 -13.18 12.21
CA GLY A 150 1.45 -14.33 11.33
C GLY A 150 1.75 -14.02 9.85
N VAL A 151 2.30 -12.85 9.53
CA VAL A 151 2.74 -12.49 8.17
C VAL A 151 4.14 -13.02 7.96
N ASP A 152 4.31 -13.86 6.95
CA ASP A 152 5.58 -14.51 6.60
C ASP A 152 6.68 -13.45 6.33
N ALA A 153 7.81 -13.59 7.02
CA ALA A 153 8.95 -12.69 6.88
C ALA A 153 9.46 -12.60 5.44
N ALA A 154 9.43 -13.70 4.67
CA ALA A 154 9.79 -13.68 3.26
C ALA A 154 8.91 -12.74 2.43
N ILE A 155 7.62 -12.68 2.71
CA ILE A 155 6.68 -11.77 2.04
C ILE A 155 6.98 -10.31 2.40
N ILE A 156 7.27 -10.02 3.68
CA ILE A 156 7.64 -8.66 4.11
C ILE A 156 8.89 -8.20 3.36
N VAL A 157 9.93 -9.03 3.33
CA VAL A 157 11.20 -8.74 2.63
C VAL A 157 10.97 -8.60 1.12
N ALA A 158 10.13 -9.46 0.53
CA ALA A 158 9.82 -9.40 -0.90
C ALA A 158 9.08 -8.11 -1.29
N ILE A 159 8.13 -7.63 -0.48
CA ILE A 159 7.46 -6.34 -0.69
C ILE A 159 8.49 -5.20 -0.71
N ILE A 160 9.33 -5.10 0.30
CA ILE A 160 10.37 -4.06 0.38
C ILE A 160 11.33 -4.16 -0.83
N GLY A 161 11.65 -5.39 -1.24
CA GLY A 161 12.49 -5.65 -2.40
C GLY A 161 11.85 -5.22 -3.72
N VAL A 162 10.57 -5.52 -3.93
CA VAL A 162 9.83 -5.16 -5.14
C VAL A 162 9.60 -3.66 -5.22
N GLU A 163 9.24 -3.03 -4.11
CA GLU A 163 8.89 -1.60 -4.07
C GLU A 163 10.11 -0.70 -4.27
N THR A 164 11.16 -0.92 -3.52
CA THR A 164 12.27 0.04 -3.50
C THR A 164 13.66 -0.59 -3.65
N ASN A 165 13.73 -1.88 -3.98
CA ASN A 165 15.00 -2.61 -4.00
C ASN A 165 15.76 -2.43 -2.66
N TYR A 166 15.04 -2.69 -1.58
CA TYR A 166 15.53 -2.57 -0.19
C TYR A 166 15.99 -1.14 0.15
N GLY A 167 15.12 -0.15 -0.12
CA GLY A 167 15.34 1.26 0.19
C GLY A 167 16.20 2.05 -0.80
N ARG A 168 16.73 1.40 -1.86
CA ARG A 168 17.63 2.07 -2.83
C ARG A 168 16.90 3.04 -3.76
N ASN A 169 15.59 2.85 -3.99
CA ASN A 169 14.80 3.60 -4.97
C ASN A 169 13.47 4.08 -4.37
N MET A 170 13.51 4.91 -3.36
CA MET A 170 12.31 5.44 -2.70
C MET A 170 11.63 6.61 -3.45
N GLY A 171 12.21 7.03 -4.57
CA GLY A 171 11.76 8.19 -5.33
C GLY A 171 12.49 9.48 -4.97
N SER A 172 12.43 10.47 -5.88
CA SER A 172 13.16 11.74 -5.74
C SER A 172 12.27 12.97 -5.88
N TRP A 173 10.98 12.79 -6.14
CA TRP A 173 10.03 13.89 -6.29
C TRP A 173 9.60 14.43 -4.93
N ARG A 174 9.46 15.76 -4.80
CA ARG A 174 8.75 16.29 -3.63
C ARG A 174 7.31 15.77 -3.65
N VAL A 175 6.88 15.17 -2.54
CA VAL A 175 5.54 14.59 -2.43
C VAL A 175 4.46 15.66 -2.60
N LEU A 176 4.69 16.87 -2.06
CA LEU A 176 3.81 18.01 -2.24
C LEU A 176 3.59 18.31 -3.72
N ASP A 177 4.68 18.45 -4.51
CA ASP A 177 4.58 18.74 -5.94
C ASP A 177 3.86 17.64 -6.71
N ALA A 178 4.18 16.38 -6.40
CA ALA A 178 3.57 15.24 -7.06
C ALA A 178 2.04 15.19 -6.83
N LEU A 179 1.62 15.34 -5.58
CA LEU A 179 0.20 15.29 -5.22
C LEU A 179 -0.57 16.52 -5.71
N MET A 180 0.04 17.72 -5.67
CA MET A 180 -0.58 18.92 -6.24
C MET A 180 -0.72 18.79 -7.77
N THR A 181 0.34 18.37 -8.47
CA THR A 181 0.31 18.18 -9.92
C THR A 181 -0.81 17.22 -10.32
N LEU A 182 -0.88 16.06 -9.66
CA LEU A 182 -1.87 15.05 -9.99
C LEU A 182 -3.29 15.39 -9.48
N GLY A 183 -3.37 16.12 -8.38
CA GLY A 183 -4.64 16.54 -7.80
C GLY A 183 -5.35 17.64 -8.57
N PHE A 184 -4.59 18.50 -9.24
CA PHE A 184 -5.16 19.66 -9.91
C PHE A 184 -5.04 19.63 -11.45
N ASP A 185 -4.08 18.88 -11.99
CA ASP A 185 -3.81 18.87 -13.45
C ASP A 185 -3.84 17.46 -14.06
N TYR A 186 -4.37 16.44 -13.34
CA TYR A 186 -4.59 15.09 -13.86
C TYR A 186 -6.06 14.66 -13.68
N PRO A 187 -6.99 15.09 -14.55
CA PRO A 187 -8.45 14.95 -14.35
C PRO A 187 -8.93 13.53 -14.07
N ARG A 188 -8.31 12.51 -14.70
CA ARG A 188 -8.72 11.09 -14.55
C ARG A 188 -8.76 10.61 -13.10
N ARG A 189 -7.93 11.18 -12.22
CA ARG A 189 -7.80 10.77 -10.81
C ARG A 189 -7.60 11.97 -9.88
N ALA A 190 -7.99 13.15 -10.29
CA ALA A 190 -7.78 14.39 -9.52
C ALA A 190 -8.36 14.30 -8.10
N GLU A 191 -9.57 13.77 -7.94
CA GLU A 191 -10.21 13.60 -6.63
C GLU A 191 -9.39 12.69 -5.70
N PHE A 192 -8.92 11.55 -6.21
CA PHE A 192 -8.05 10.66 -5.45
C PHE A 192 -6.77 11.36 -4.98
N PHE A 193 -6.07 12.07 -5.88
CA PHE A 193 -4.83 12.73 -5.52
C PHE A 193 -5.04 13.95 -4.60
N ARG A 194 -6.17 14.66 -4.71
CA ARG A 194 -6.54 15.69 -3.72
C ARG A 194 -6.79 15.09 -2.34
N SER A 195 -7.42 13.92 -2.27
CA SER A 195 -7.57 13.19 -1.00
C SER A 195 -6.21 12.78 -0.42
N GLU A 196 -5.28 12.30 -1.26
CA GLU A 196 -3.93 11.96 -0.80
C GLU A 196 -3.13 13.21 -0.39
N LEU A 197 -3.33 14.36 -1.04
CA LEU A 197 -2.74 15.64 -0.64
C LEU A 197 -3.27 16.10 0.74
N GLU A 198 -4.57 15.96 0.99
CA GLU A 198 -5.18 16.17 2.30
C GLU A 198 -4.49 15.30 3.36
N HIS A 199 -4.39 13.99 3.10
CA HIS A 199 -3.73 13.05 3.99
C HIS A 199 -2.24 13.38 4.20
N PHE A 200 -1.54 13.85 3.17
CA PHE A 200 -0.14 14.24 3.28
C PHE A 200 0.06 15.46 4.19
N ILE A 201 -0.78 16.48 4.04
CA ILE A 201 -0.74 17.69 4.89
C ILE A 201 -0.98 17.31 6.36
N LEU A 202 -1.96 16.46 6.62
CA LEU A 202 -2.26 15.98 7.97
C LEU A 202 -1.14 15.12 8.54
N LEU A 203 -0.59 14.21 7.74
CA LEU A 203 0.53 13.35 8.13
C LEU A 203 1.78 14.16 8.48
N ALA A 204 2.11 15.17 7.68
CA ALA A 204 3.25 16.06 7.95
C ALA A 204 3.09 16.77 9.30
N ARG A 205 1.87 17.17 9.67
CA ARG A 205 1.58 17.75 10.98
C ARG A 205 1.68 16.72 12.09
N GLU A 206 1.12 15.52 11.90
CA GLU A 206 1.17 14.41 12.87
C GLU A 206 2.61 14.00 13.19
N GLU A 207 3.46 13.89 12.17
CA GLU A 207 4.85 13.46 12.32
C GLU A 207 5.82 14.64 12.53
N SER A 208 5.32 15.89 12.57
CA SER A 208 6.15 17.10 12.67
C SER A 208 7.21 17.21 11.54
N TRP A 209 6.84 16.84 10.32
CA TRP A 209 7.71 16.98 9.16
C TRP A 209 7.62 18.37 8.54
N ASP A 210 8.71 18.79 7.90
CA ASP A 210 8.65 19.84 6.89
C ASP A 210 8.13 19.23 5.57
N PRO A 211 6.89 19.55 5.15
CA PRO A 211 6.31 18.95 3.95
C PRO A 211 7.05 19.32 2.65
N LEU A 212 7.93 20.33 2.69
CA LEU A 212 8.74 20.73 1.54
C LEU A 212 9.94 19.82 1.30
N THR A 213 10.34 19.03 2.31
CA THR A 213 11.52 18.17 2.25
C THR A 213 11.19 16.71 1.93
N VAL A 214 9.95 16.28 2.14
CA VAL A 214 9.53 14.88 1.97
C VAL A 214 9.62 14.47 0.50
N ARG A 215 10.36 13.37 0.24
CA ARG A 215 10.56 12.82 -1.10
C ARG A 215 9.84 11.49 -1.25
N GLY A 216 9.44 11.20 -2.49
CA GLY A 216 8.73 9.98 -2.84
C GLY A 216 8.69 9.72 -4.33
N SER A 217 7.80 8.81 -4.75
CA SER A 217 7.59 8.53 -6.17
C SER A 217 6.88 9.70 -6.88
N TYR A 218 6.87 9.67 -8.19
CA TYR A 218 6.10 10.64 -9.01
C TYR A 218 4.59 10.62 -8.74
N ALA A 219 4.08 9.57 -8.11
CA ALA A 219 2.67 9.44 -7.70
C ALA A 219 2.43 9.78 -6.21
N GLY A 220 3.46 10.23 -5.48
CA GLY A 220 3.36 10.61 -4.07
C GLY A 220 3.45 9.45 -3.06
N ALA A 221 3.87 8.26 -3.49
CA ALA A 221 4.14 7.14 -2.58
C ALA A 221 5.47 7.36 -1.85
N MET A 222 5.57 6.98 -0.58
CA MET A 222 6.62 7.39 0.36
C MET A 222 7.30 6.22 1.04
N GLY A 223 8.59 6.42 1.36
CA GLY A 223 9.40 5.51 2.14
C GLY A 223 9.73 4.18 1.46
N ALA A 224 10.39 3.29 2.18
CA ALA A 224 10.79 1.98 1.65
C ALA A 224 9.59 1.09 1.24
N PRO A 225 8.42 1.12 1.93
CA PRO A 225 7.25 0.34 1.55
C PRO A 225 6.36 1.06 0.51
N GLN A 226 6.72 2.26 0.03
CA GLN A 226 5.97 3.02 -0.97
C GLN A 226 4.48 3.24 -0.59
N PHE A 227 4.23 3.59 0.67
CA PHE A 227 2.88 3.91 1.12
C PHE A 227 2.40 5.25 0.58
N MET A 228 1.16 5.30 0.10
CA MET A 228 0.45 6.56 -0.10
C MET A 228 0.19 7.24 1.24
N PRO A 229 0.05 8.57 1.31
CA PRO A 229 -0.19 9.28 2.57
C PRO A 229 -1.33 8.72 3.42
N SER A 230 -2.45 8.37 2.81
CA SER A 230 -3.58 7.74 3.49
C SER A 230 -3.22 6.37 4.09
N SER A 231 -2.42 5.58 3.35
CA SER A 231 -1.92 4.28 3.82
C SER A 231 -0.91 4.45 4.95
N TYR A 232 -0.03 5.44 4.85
CA TYR A 232 0.93 5.78 5.91
C TYR A 232 0.19 6.09 7.23
N ARG A 233 -0.76 7.03 7.21
CA ARG A 233 -1.55 7.40 8.38
C ARG A 233 -2.33 6.22 8.98
N ARG A 234 -2.80 5.30 8.13
CA ARG A 234 -3.65 4.20 8.55
C ARG A 234 -2.88 2.97 9.02
N PHE A 235 -1.78 2.65 8.39
CA PHE A 235 -1.11 1.36 8.55
C PHE A 235 0.32 1.45 9.08
N ALA A 236 0.97 2.63 9.02
CA ALA A 236 2.29 2.76 9.60
C ALA A 236 2.20 2.63 11.14
N VAL A 237 3.14 1.87 11.68
CA VAL A 237 3.29 1.64 13.12
C VAL A 237 4.75 1.82 13.51
N ASP A 238 4.97 2.24 14.76
CA ASP A 238 6.29 2.18 15.38
C ASP A 238 6.60 0.72 15.74
N GLY A 239 7.56 0.14 15.03
CA GLY A 239 7.96 -1.26 15.20
C GLY A 239 8.67 -1.53 16.51
N SER A 240 9.28 -0.53 17.11
CA SER A 240 10.01 -0.59 18.38
C SER A 240 9.14 -0.17 19.57
N ALA A 241 7.93 0.39 19.33
CA ALA A 241 7.07 0.92 20.38
C ALA A 241 6.75 -0.10 21.47
N THR A 242 6.85 0.35 22.69
CA THR A 242 6.30 -0.33 23.84
C THR A 242 5.01 0.38 24.27
N ALA A 243 4.15 -0.29 25.04
CA ALA A 243 2.90 0.29 25.52
C ALA A 243 3.11 1.59 26.34
N SER A 244 4.32 1.79 26.89
CA SER A 244 4.69 2.94 27.70
C SER A 244 5.42 4.05 26.95
N ALA A 245 5.84 3.83 25.70
CA ALA A 245 6.59 4.80 24.91
C ALA A 245 6.24 4.64 23.41
N PRO A 246 5.06 5.11 22.97
CA PRO A 246 4.75 5.18 21.55
C PRO A 246 5.69 6.20 20.90
N GLY A 247 6.44 5.76 19.90
CA GLY A 247 7.38 6.57 19.16
C GLY A 247 6.80 7.15 17.88
N ARG A 248 7.69 7.76 17.11
CA ARG A 248 7.40 8.23 15.74
C ARG A 248 7.47 7.06 14.76
N ARG A 249 6.73 7.17 13.68
CA ARG A 249 6.72 6.18 12.60
C ARG A 249 7.66 6.66 11.49
N ASP A 250 8.78 5.97 11.27
CA ASP A 250 9.73 6.32 10.22
C ASP A 250 9.82 5.22 9.15
N LEU A 251 9.09 5.40 8.04
CA LEU A 251 9.13 4.48 6.90
C LEU A 251 10.26 4.80 5.90
N PHE A 252 11.16 5.73 6.21
CA PHE A 252 12.28 6.09 5.36
C PHE A 252 13.59 5.45 5.81
N THR A 253 13.86 5.40 7.11
CA THR A 253 15.16 4.99 7.64
C THR A 253 15.09 3.92 8.73
N ASP A 254 13.96 3.78 9.44
CA ASP A 254 13.79 2.79 10.49
C ASP A 254 13.21 1.47 9.93
N TRP A 255 14.07 0.45 9.84
CA TRP A 255 13.69 -0.86 9.29
C TRP A 255 12.72 -1.64 10.18
N ASP A 256 12.68 -1.34 11.48
CA ASP A 256 11.71 -1.93 12.40
C ASP A 256 10.31 -1.41 12.11
N ASP A 257 10.18 -0.09 11.91
CA ASP A 257 8.93 0.56 11.54
C ASP A 257 8.47 0.12 10.16
N ILE A 258 9.40 0.07 9.19
CA ILE A 258 9.13 -0.34 7.82
C ILE A 258 8.56 -1.77 7.80
N ALA A 259 9.26 -2.72 8.40
CA ALA A 259 8.84 -4.13 8.39
C ALA A 259 7.54 -4.36 9.17
N ALA A 260 7.41 -3.74 10.33
CA ALA A 260 6.19 -3.81 11.13
C ALA A 260 4.97 -3.19 10.42
N SER A 261 5.17 -2.08 9.70
CA SER A 261 4.11 -1.40 8.94
C SER A 261 3.65 -2.23 7.74
N VAL A 262 4.57 -2.89 7.02
CA VAL A 262 4.21 -3.83 5.96
C VAL A 262 3.40 -4.99 6.52
N ALA A 263 3.82 -5.58 7.63
CA ALA A 263 3.07 -6.65 8.29
C ALA A 263 1.69 -6.18 8.78
N ASN A 264 1.60 -4.98 9.37
CA ASN A 264 0.34 -4.41 9.81
C ASN A 264 -0.63 -4.16 8.65
N TYR A 265 -0.12 -3.72 7.49
CA TYR A 265 -0.93 -3.61 6.27
C TYR A 265 -1.57 -4.95 5.90
N PHE A 266 -0.79 -6.03 5.85
CA PHE A 266 -1.29 -7.36 5.51
C PHE A 266 -2.26 -7.90 6.55
N THR A 267 -1.99 -7.70 7.85
CA THR A 267 -2.88 -8.07 8.94
C THR A 267 -4.23 -7.36 8.83
N ALA A 268 -4.21 -6.05 8.58
CA ALA A 268 -5.42 -5.25 8.36
C ALA A 268 -6.24 -5.72 7.14
N HIS A 269 -5.58 -6.32 6.15
CA HIS A 269 -6.21 -6.92 4.97
C HIS A 269 -6.47 -8.42 5.12
N ARG A 270 -6.45 -8.95 6.38
CA ARG A 270 -6.83 -10.32 6.72
C ARG A 270 -5.89 -11.38 6.15
N TRP A 271 -4.58 -11.14 6.22
CA TRP A 271 -3.59 -12.17 5.93
C TRP A 271 -3.88 -13.44 6.74
N LYS A 272 -3.73 -14.60 6.12
CA LYS A 272 -3.91 -15.89 6.77
C LYS A 272 -2.54 -16.54 7.00
N SER A 273 -2.13 -16.62 8.25
CA SER A 273 -0.86 -17.25 8.65
C SER A 273 -0.77 -18.69 8.16
N GLY A 274 0.40 -19.08 7.66
CA GLY A 274 0.69 -20.44 7.20
C GLY A 274 -0.05 -20.87 5.92
N GLN A 275 -0.91 -20.01 5.34
CA GLN A 275 -1.56 -20.35 4.07
C GLN A 275 -0.71 -19.94 2.87
N PRO A 276 -0.63 -20.79 1.83
CA PRO A 276 0.09 -20.46 0.62
C PRO A 276 -0.52 -19.27 -0.13
N VAL A 277 0.31 -18.61 -0.92
CA VAL A 277 -0.11 -17.49 -1.77
C VAL A 277 -0.68 -18.01 -3.08
N LEU A 278 0.07 -18.91 -3.74
CA LEU A 278 -0.33 -19.48 -5.02
C LEU A 278 0.30 -20.86 -5.26
N PHE A 279 -0.26 -21.58 -6.24
CA PHE A 279 0.25 -22.86 -6.73
C PHE A 279 0.57 -22.80 -8.22
N ASP A 280 1.55 -23.57 -8.65
CA ASP A 280 1.71 -23.93 -10.06
C ASP A 280 0.63 -24.93 -10.46
N ALA A 281 0.16 -24.88 -11.71
CA ALA A 281 -0.88 -25.73 -12.21
C ALA A 281 -0.66 -26.09 -13.69
N SER A 282 -1.04 -27.32 -14.05
CA SER A 282 -1.24 -27.69 -15.45
C SER A 282 -2.68 -27.36 -15.85
N VAL A 283 -2.84 -26.54 -16.88
CA VAL A 283 -4.13 -25.96 -17.25
C VAL A 283 -4.45 -26.32 -18.70
N PRO A 284 -5.65 -26.86 -19.00
CA PRO A 284 -6.09 -27.11 -20.36
C PRO A 284 -6.01 -25.85 -21.26
N ALA A 285 -5.61 -26.04 -22.52
CA ALA A 285 -5.38 -24.94 -23.46
C ALA A 285 -6.63 -24.06 -23.66
N GLU A 286 -7.80 -24.67 -23.60
CA GLU A 286 -9.11 -24.00 -23.76
C GLU A 286 -9.36 -22.96 -22.66
N LEU A 287 -8.85 -23.20 -21.47
CA LEU A 287 -9.00 -22.28 -20.34
C LEU A 287 -8.00 -21.13 -20.38
N LEU A 288 -6.81 -21.35 -20.95
CA LEU A 288 -5.74 -20.35 -20.97
C LEU A 288 -6.13 -19.10 -21.76
N GLY A 289 -6.83 -19.28 -22.90
CA GLY A 289 -7.27 -18.18 -23.77
C GLY A 289 -8.34 -17.27 -23.17
N ALA A 290 -9.05 -17.72 -22.11
CA ALA A 290 -10.13 -17.00 -21.46
C ALA A 290 -9.68 -16.22 -20.20
N LEU A 291 -8.40 -16.31 -19.83
CA LEU A 291 -7.90 -15.70 -18.60
C LEU A 291 -7.74 -14.18 -18.74
N ASP A 292 -8.27 -13.44 -17.78
CA ASP A 292 -8.14 -11.98 -17.72
C ASP A 292 -7.21 -11.57 -16.56
N ARG A 293 -6.08 -10.92 -16.88
CA ARG A 293 -5.14 -10.37 -15.91
C ARG A 293 -5.74 -9.28 -14.99
N ARG A 294 -6.89 -8.71 -15.36
CA ARG A 294 -7.60 -7.71 -14.57
C ARG A 294 -8.52 -8.34 -13.52
N ASN A 295 -8.85 -9.63 -13.67
CA ASN A 295 -9.62 -10.34 -12.67
C ASN A 295 -8.74 -10.60 -11.43
N LEU A 296 -9.19 -10.12 -10.27
CA LEU A 296 -8.53 -10.27 -8.98
C LEU A 296 -9.46 -10.96 -7.96
N GLU A 297 -10.61 -11.45 -8.39
CA GLU A 297 -11.58 -12.08 -7.50
C GLU A 297 -11.38 -13.60 -7.42
N LEU A 298 -11.47 -14.14 -6.21
CA LEU A 298 -11.45 -15.59 -5.98
C LEU A 298 -12.82 -16.16 -6.42
N ASP A 299 -13.02 -16.35 -7.71
CA ASP A 299 -14.30 -16.68 -8.35
C ASP A 299 -14.58 -18.18 -8.45
N ARG A 300 -13.59 -19.03 -8.16
CA ARG A 300 -13.68 -20.49 -8.25
C ARG A 300 -13.37 -21.16 -6.91
N THR A 301 -13.59 -22.47 -6.85
CA THR A 301 -13.07 -23.35 -5.78
C THR A 301 -12.02 -24.29 -6.34
N LEU A 302 -11.19 -24.91 -5.49
CA LEU A 302 -10.24 -25.92 -5.91
C LEU A 302 -10.95 -27.12 -6.55
N ALA A 303 -12.11 -27.54 -6.01
CA ALA A 303 -12.94 -28.58 -6.62
C ALA A 303 -13.39 -28.20 -8.03
N ALA A 304 -13.88 -26.97 -8.24
CA ALA A 304 -14.30 -26.51 -9.56
C ALA A 304 -13.15 -26.47 -10.56
N LEU A 305 -11.94 -26.08 -10.13
CA LEU A 305 -10.74 -26.11 -10.97
C LEU A 305 -10.40 -27.55 -11.37
N ARG A 306 -10.38 -28.51 -10.45
CA ARG A 306 -10.16 -29.92 -10.77
C ARG A 306 -11.21 -30.46 -11.74
N ALA A 307 -12.49 -30.14 -11.49
CA ALA A 307 -13.60 -30.55 -12.39
C ALA A 307 -13.47 -29.97 -13.81
N SER A 308 -12.80 -28.82 -13.98
CA SER A 308 -12.49 -28.24 -15.30
C SER A 308 -11.17 -28.75 -15.92
N GLY A 309 -10.57 -29.80 -15.36
CA GLY A 309 -9.37 -30.43 -15.89
C GLY A 309 -8.04 -29.77 -15.46
N VAL A 310 -8.06 -28.82 -14.53
CA VAL A 310 -6.82 -28.21 -13.98
C VAL A 310 -6.19 -29.19 -13.00
N SER A 311 -4.92 -29.51 -13.22
CA SER A 311 -4.13 -30.41 -12.36
C SER A 311 -3.15 -29.61 -11.50
N PHE A 312 -3.18 -29.86 -10.19
CA PHE A 312 -2.31 -29.24 -9.19
C PHE A 312 -2.29 -30.07 -7.90
N GLU A 313 -1.23 -29.91 -7.11
CA GLU A 313 -1.12 -30.52 -5.78
C GLU A 313 -1.54 -29.52 -4.69
N SER A 314 -2.38 -29.96 -3.78
CA SER A 314 -2.82 -29.15 -2.64
C SER A 314 -3.41 -30.02 -1.55
N THR A 315 -3.08 -29.68 -0.29
CA THR A 315 -3.66 -30.26 0.94
C THR A 315 -4.82 -29.41 1.46
N LEU A 316 -5.15 -28.28 0.81
CA LEU A 316 -6.25 -27.42 1.21
C LEU A 316 -7.60 -28.07 0.89
N PRO A 317 -8.66 -27.76 1.66
CA PRO A 317 -10.03 -28.23 1.39
C PRO A 317 -10.51 -27.87 -0.01
N ASP A 318 -11.32 -28.72 -0.60
CA ASP A 318 -11.83 -28.57 -1.97
C ASP A 318 -12.72 -27.34 -2.18
N ASP A 319 -13.38 -26.84 -1.12
CA ASP A 319 -14.19 -25.63 -1.13
C ASP A 319 -13.34 -24.33 -1.02
N THR A 320 -12.00 -24.45 -0.88
CA THR A 320 -11.11 -23.30 -0.81
C THR A 320 -11.28 -22.43 -2.04
N ARG A 321 -11.54 -21.14 -1.81
CA ARG A 321 -11.72 -20.14 -2.87
C ARG A 321 -10.39 -19.84 -3.54
N ALA A 322 -10.38 -19.77 -4.86
CA ALA A 322 -9.21 -19.60 -5.70
C ALA A 322 -9.52 -18.76 -6.95
N ILE A 323 -8.46 -18.32 -7.61
CA ILE A 323 -8.51 -17.68 -8.92
C ILE A 323 -7.47 -18.34 -9.83
N LEU A 324 -7.81 -18.54 -11.11
CA LEU A 324 -6.84 -18.95 -12.13
C LEU A 324 -6.26 -17.70 -12.80
N VAL A 325 -4.96 -17.50 -12.69
CA VAL A 325 -4.26 -16.30 -13.20
C VAL A 325 -3.28 -16.65 -14.32
N PRO A 326 -3.24 -15.86 -15.40
CA PRO A 326 -2.29 -16.10 -16.50
C PRO A 326 -0.85 -15.85 -16.03
N ALA A 327 0.05 -16.78 -16.37
CA ALA A 327 1.46 -16.80 -15.99
C ALA A 327 2.31 -17.28 -17.17
N GLU A 328 2.29 -16.55 -18.29
CA GLU A 328 2.97 -16.94 -19.52
C GLU A 328 4.46 -17.17 -19.29
N THR A 329 4.96 -18.26 -19.84
CA THR A 329 6.38 -18.60 -19.87
C THR A 329 7.02 -18.15 -21.19
N ALA A 330 8.35 -18.23 -21.28
CA ALA A 330 9.07 -18.00 -22.54
C ALA A 330 8.69 -19.00 -23.64
N THR A 331 8.14 -20.16 -23.28
CA THR A 331 7.76 -21.26 -24.21
C THR A 331 6.28 -21.27 -24.55
N GLY A 332 5.46 -20.45 -23.91
CA GLY A 332 4.03 -20.37 -24.23
C GLY A 332 3.12 -19.99 -23.07
N PRO A 333 1.81 -20.05 -23.32
CA PRO A 333 0.81 -19.71 -22.31
C PRO A 333 0.83 -20.72 -21.16
N ALA A 334 0.72 -20.19 -19.94
CA ALA A 334 0.61 -20.96 -18.71
C ALA A 334 -0.26 -20.18 -17.71
N ALA A 335 -0.65 -20.84 -16.64
CA ALA A 335 -1.41 -20.20 -15.57
C ALA A 335 -1.04 -20.79 -14.20
N ARG A 336 -1.36 -20.05 -13.14
CA ARG A 336 -1.17 -20.43 -11.74
C ARG A 336 -2.48 -20.25 -10.96
N ILE A 337 -2.59 -20.87 -9.82
CA ILE A 337 -3.77 -20.74 -8.95
C ILE A 337 -3.43 -19.80 -7.80
N GLY A 338 -4.07 -18.63 -7.78
CA GLY A 338 -3.98 -17.67 -6.67
C GLY A 338 -5.01 -17.97 -5.59
N LEU A 339 -4.62 -17.79 -4.34
CA LEU A 339 -5.41 -18.08 -3.16
C LEU A 339 -5.75 -16.81 -2.35
N HIS A 340 -6.23 -16.99 -1.12
CA HIS A 340 -6.59 -15.86 -0.28
C HIS A 340 -5.42 -14.85 -0.09
N ASN A 341 -4.23 -15.33 0.26
CA ASN A 341 -3.07 -14.47 0.46
C ASN A 341 -2.58 -13.80 -0.83
N PHE A 342 -2.76 -14.43 -1.99
CA PHE A 342 -2.57 -13.80 -3.29
C PHE A 342 -3.48 -12.57 -3.45
N ARG A 343 -4.78 -12.74 -3.13
CA ARG A 343 -5.77 -11.67 -3.15
C ARG A 343 -5.39 -10.54 -2.15
N VAL A 344 -4.81 -10.88 -1.01
CA VAL A 344 -4.33 -9.89 -0.03
C VAL A 344 -3.15 -9.10 -0.60
N ILE A 345 -2.19 -9.76 -1.27
CA ILE A 345 -1.07 -9.05 -1.93
C ILE A 345 -1.58 -8.10 -3.03
N THR A 346 -2.63 -8.48 -3.76
CA THR A 346 -3.22 -7.57 -4.76
C THR A 346 -3.89 -6.32 -4.15
N ARG A 347 -4.07 -6.24 -2.84
CA ARG A 347 -4.48 -5.01 -2.15
C ARG A 347 -3.36 -4.00 -2.06
N TYR A 348 -2.11 -4.47 -1.97
CA TYR A 348 -0.94 -3.61 -1.97
C TYR A 348 -0.71 -2.97 -3.36
N ASN A 349 -0.85 -3.78 -4.41
CA ASN A 349 -0.82 -3.31 -5.79
C ASN A 349 -1.78 -4.17 -6.64
N ARG A 350 -2.77 -3.55 -7.28
CA ARG A 350 -3.82 -4.23 -8.07
C ARG A 350 -3.28 -4.81 -9.39
N SER A 351 -2.36 -5.76 -9.28
CA SER A 351 -1.73 -6.41 -10.42
C SER A 351 -1.47 -7.88 -10.11
N VAL A 352 -1.94 -8.75 -11.00
CA VAL A 352 -1.62 -10.19 -10.98
C VAL A 352 -0.11 -10.40 -11.06
N LEU A 353 0.57 -9.70 -11.97
CA LEU A 353 2.02 -9.82 -12.17
C LEU A 353 2.80 -9.40 -10.91
N TYR A 354 2.35 -8.32 -10.26
CA TYR A 354 2.96 -7.87 -9.00
C TYR A 354 2.84 -8.93 -7.90
N ALA A 355 1.65 -9.48 -7.70
CA ALA A 355 1.42 -10.46 -6.64
C ALA A 355 2.22 -11.75 -6.89
N MET A 356 2.34 -12.18 -8.15
CA MET A 356 3.20 -13.30 -8.53
C MET A 356 4.69 -12.99 -8.27
N ALA A 357 5.16 -11.78 -8.60
CA ALA A 357 6.55 -11.40 -8.39
C ALA A 357 6.92 -11.32 -6.90
N VAL A 358 6.02 -10.80 -6.06
CA VAL A 358 6.21 -10.81 -4.60
C VAL A 358 6.33 -12.23 -4.09
N ASN A 359 5.44 -13.13 -4.51
CA ASN A 359 5.52 -14.54 -4.13
C ASN A 359 6.82 -15.19 -4.58
N ASP A 360 7.17 -15.08 -5.86
CA ASP A 360 8.35 -15.74 -6.42
C ASP A 360 9.65 -15.17 -5.85
N LEU A 361 9.69 -13.88 -5.54
CA LEU A 361 10.82 -13.30 -4.81
C LEU A 361 10.87 -13.89 -3.39
N ALA A 362 9.75 -13.95 -2.66
CA ALA A 362 9.70 -14.53 -1.32
C ALA A 362 10.20 -15.98 -1.31
N GLU A 363 9.75 -16.82 -2.25
CA GLU A 363 10.22 -18.20 -2.40
C GLU A 363 11.74 -18.27 -2.69
N SER A 364 12.26 -17.34 -3.50
CA SER A 364 13.69 -17.31 -3.84
C SER A 364 14.57 -16.85 -2.68
N LEU A 365 14.00 -16.22 -1.64
CA LEU A 365 14.73 -15.78 -0.44
C LEU A 365 14.94 -16.91 0.57
N ARG A 366 14.07 -17.92 0.59
CA ARG A 366 14.18 -19.11 1.43
C ARG A 366 15.31 -20.01 0.93
#